data_57d31178cb589cf3a6a9a4c820cfd5e2
#
_entry.id   57d31178cb589cf3a6a9a4c820cfd5e2
#
_cell.length_a   1.000
_cell.length_b   1.000
_cell.length_c   1.000
_cell.angle_alpha   90.00
_cell.angle_beta   90.00
_cell.angle_gamma   90.00
#
_symmetry.space_group_name_H-M   'P 1'
#
loop_
_entity.id
_entity.type
_entity.pdbx_description
1 polymer ?
#
loop_
_entity_poly.entity_id
_entity_poly.type
_entity_poly.pdbx_seq_one_letter_code
_entity_poly.pdbx_strand_id
1 'polypeptide(L)'
;MQPIEMIAWFTLEGSPNPIRYKITSDDASNIVVKVDRVITRSEEKLAGNRMFIFRCQSEIDGLLKLFELKYELNTCKWYLYKI
;
A
#
# COMPACT_ATOMS: atom_id res chain seq x y z
N MET A 1 3.59 -9.97 5.53
CA MET A 1 3.55 -8.72 4.73
C MET A 1 4.59 -8.77 3.63
N GLN A 2 4.24 -8.31 2.46
CA GLN A 2 5.14 -8.32 1.32
C GLN A 2 5.64 -6.91 1.04
N PRO A 3 6.97 -6.69 1.03
CA PRO A 3 7.50 -5.36 0.66
C PRO A 3 7.17 -5.03 -0.79
N ILE A 4 6.82 -3.77 -1.02
CA ILE A 4 6.46 -3.28 -2.36
C ILE A 4 7.13 -1.94 -2.62
N GLU A 5 7.25 -1.60 -3.89
CA GLU A 5 7.62 -0.25 -4.30
C GLU A 5 6.35 0.55 -4.53
N MET A 6 6.36 1.82 -4.16
CA MET A 6 5.15 2.64 -4.17
C MET A 6 5.40 3.99 -4.82
N ILE A 7 4.47 4.40 -5.67
CA ILE A 7 4.33 5.80 -6.04
C ILE A 7 3.23 6.36 -5.17
N ALA A 8 3.57 7.30 -4.33
CA ALA A 8 2.64 7.91 -3.40
C ALA A 8 2.67 9.43 -3.53
N TRP A 9 1.52 10.03 -3.29
CA TRP A 9 1.40 11.48 -3.17
C TRP A 9 1.36 11.81 -1.69
N PHE A 10 2.27 12.67 -1.24
CA PHE A 10 2.24 13.18 0.14
C PHE A 10 1.62 14.56 0.14
N THR A 11 0.67 14.77 1.05
CA THR A 11 0.09 16.09 1.23
C THR A 11 1.12 17.06 1.81
N LEU A 12 0.77 18.33 1.84
CA LEU A 12 1.65 19.34 2.42
C LEU A 12 1.96 19.06 3.89
N GLU A 13 1.03 18.43 4.61
CA GLU A 13 1.21 18.05 6.02
C GLU A 13 2.00 16.75 6.18
N GLY A 14 2.34 16.09 5.08
CA GLY A 14 3.10 14.85 5.13
C GLY A 14 2.27 13.56 5.18
N SER A 15 0.97 13.64 4.90
CA SER A 15 0.11 12.46 4.86
C SER A 15 0.26 11.74 3.53
N PRO A 16 0.58 10.44 3.52
CA PRO A 16 0.76 9.69 2.29
C PRO A 16 -0.58 9.24 1.67
N ASN A 17 -0.62 9.23 0.35
CA ASN A 17 -1.72 8.68 -0.44
C ASN A 17 -1.15 7.69 -1.44
N PRO A 18 -1.44 6.39 -1.31
CA PRO A 18 -0.92 5.40 -2.25
C PRO A 18 -1.60 5.54 -3.61
N ILE A 19 -0.82 5.59 -4.66
CA ILE A 19 -1.30 5.79 -6.03
C ILE A 19 -1.15 4.52 -6.86
N ARG A 20 0.06 3.94 -6.85
CA ARG A 20 0.39 2.79 -7.68
C ARG A 20 1.55 2.05 -7.05
N TYR A 21 1.47 0.72 -7.01
CA TYR A 21 2.57 -0.06 -6.45
C TYR A 21 3.01 -1.15 -7.41
N LYS A 22 4.22 -1.65 -7.17
CA LYS A 22 4.84 -2.71 -7.94
C LYS A 22 5.25 -3.84 -7.01
N ILE A 23 4.88 -5.05 -7.39
CA ILE A 23 5.30 -6.28 -6.72
C ILE A 23 6.24 -7.02 -7.66
N THR A 24 7.34 -7.50 -7.13
CA THR A 24 8.22 -8.42 -7.87
C THR A 24 7.85 -9.84 -7.47
N SER A 25 7.49 -10.66 -8.43
CA SER A 25 7.16 -12.06 -8.20
C SER A 25 8.41 -12.93 -8.18
N ASP A 26 8.26 -14.21 -7.77
CA ASP A 26 9.37 -15.15 -7.64
C ASP A 26 10.10 -15.41 -8.96
N ASP A 27 9.42 -15.30 -10.08
CA ASP A 27 10.02 -15.48 -11.41
C ASP A 27 10.63 -14.17 -11.95
N ALA A 28 10.82 -13.18 -11.10
CA ALA A 28 11.37 -11.86 -11.42
C ALA A 28 10.47 -11.01 -12.33
N SER A 29 9.21 -11.40 -12.57
CA SER A 29 8.27 -10.53 -13.27
C SER A 29 7.72 -9.48 -12.32
N ASN A 30 7.39 -8.32 -12.86
CA ASN A 30 6.83 -7.21 -12.10
C ASN A 30 5.34 -7.07 -12.38
N ILE A 31 4.57 -6.94 -11.32
CA ILE A 31 3.14 -6.67 -11.41
C ILE A 31 2.92 -5.26 -10.88
N VAL A 32 2.29 -4.42 -11.69
CA VAL A 32 1.98 -3.04 -11.32
C VAL A 32 0.48 -2.95 -11.08
N VAL A 33 0.11 -2.41 -9.92
CA VAL A 33 -1.29 -2.24 -9.53
C VAL A 33 -1.56 -0.77 -9.25
N LYS A 34 -2.55 -0.22 -9.96
CA LYS A 34 -3.05 1.11 -9.68
C LYS A 34 -4.05 1.01 -8.53
N VAL A 35 -3.92 1.89 -7.53
CA VAL A 35 -4.88 1.98 -6.44
C VAL A 35 -6.07 2.81 -6.92
N ASP A 36 -7.18 2.16 -7.23
CA ASP A 36 -8.35 2.88 -7.76
C ASP A 36 -9.06 3.67 -6.69
N ARG A 37 -9.11 3.13 -5.47
CA ARG A 37 -9.81 3.79 -4.37
C ARG A 37 -9.22 3.38 -3.02
N VAL A 38 -9.04 4.37 -2.15
CA VAL A 38 -8.76 4.14 -0.73
C VAL A 38 -10.10 4.20 0.01
N ILE A 39 -10.50 3.07 0.58
CA ILE A 39 -11.79 2.96 1.27
C ILE A 39 -11.69 3.53 2.68
N THR A 40 -10.69 3.09 3.44
CA THR A 40 -10.47 3.58 4.80
C THR A 40 -8.99 3.82 5.04
N ARG A 41 -8.72 4.72 5.99
CA ARG A 41 -7.38 5.04 6.47
C ARG A 41 -7.40 4.92 7.99
N SER A 42 -6.37 4.31 8.55
CA SER A 42 -6.22 4.21 10.00
C SER A 42 -4.75 4.20 10.38
N GLU A 43 -4.48 4.31 11.65
CA GLU A 43 -3.13 4.23 12.18
C GLU A 43 -3.05 3.09 13.18
N GLU A 44 -1.97 2.32 13.10
CA GLU A 44 -1.64 1.27 14.04
C GLU A 44 -0.35 1.65 14.74
N LYS A 45 -0.29 1.46 16.07
CA LYS A 45 0.93 1.67 16.82
C LYS A 45 1.15 0.46 17.72
N LEU A 46 2.14 -0.35 17.36
CA LEU A 46 2.49 -1.56 18.10
C LEU A 46 3.93 -1.44 18.58
N ALA A 47 4.13 -1.50 19.89
CA ALA A 47 5.45 -1.42 20.52
C ALA A 47 6.28 -0.22 20.02
N GLY A 48 5.63 0.92 19.83
CA GLY A 48 6.29 2.13 19.35
C GLY A 48 6.45 2.22 17.84
N ASN A 49 6.12 1.17 17.10
CA ASN A 49 6.19 1.20 15.65
C ASN A 49 4.86 1.67 15.08
N ARG A 50 4.87 2.83 14.42
CA ARG A 50 3.68 3.43 13.82
C ARG A 50 3.55 3.05 12.37
N MET A 51 2.36 2.60 11.98
CA MET A 51 2.04 2.29 10.60
C MET A 51 0.71 2.92 10.21
N PHE A 52 0.65 3.48 9.02
CA PHE A 52 -0.62 3.86 8.42
C PHE A 52 -1.16 2.67 7.63
N ILE A 53 -2.45 2.40 7.80
CA ILE A 53 -3.13 1.28 7.14
C ILE A 53 -4.16 1.82 6.18
N PHE A 54 -4.08 1.37 4.93
CA PHE A 54 -5.00 1.77 3.87
C PHE A 54 -5.75 0.54 3.37
N ARG A 55 -7.06 0.53 3.55
CA ARG A 55 -7.89 -0.48 2.90
C ARG A 55 -8.28 0.06 1.55
N CYS A 56 -7.97 -0.68 0.51
CA CYS A 56 -8.03 -0.20 -0.85
C CYS A 56 -8.83 -1.17 -1.73
N GLN A 57 -9.20 -0.65 -2.89
CA GLN A 57 -9.93 -1.37 -3.90
C GLN A 57 -9.35 -1.04 -5.26
N SER A 58 -9.19 -2.07 -6.08
CA SER A 58 -8.74 -1.90 -7.45
C SER A 58 -9.33 -2.97 -8.34
N GLU A 59 -9.53 -2.63 -9.61
CA GLU A 59 -9.84 -3.63 -10.61
C GLU A 59 -8.54 -4.20 -11.15
N ILE A 60 -8.35 -5.52 -10.97
CA ILE A 60 -7.15 -6.22 -11.40
C ILE A 60 -7.61 -7.37 -12.31
N ASP A 61 -7.18 -7.36 -13.57
CA ASP A 61 -7.55 -8.36 -14.58
C ASP A 61 -9.08 -8.54 -14.68
N GLY A 62 -9.81 -7.42 -14.66
CA GLY A 62 -11.26 -7.43 -14.77
C GLY A 62 -12.01 -7.80 -13.50
N LEU A 63 -11.30 -8.05 -12.40
CA LEU A 63 -11.90 -8.42 -11.12
C LEU A 63 -11.67 -7.32 -10.09
N LEU A 64 -12.71 -7.03 -9.32
CA LEU A 64 -12.62 -6.11 -8.20
C LEU A 64 -11.93 -6.80 -7.04
N LYS A 65 -10.78 -6.25 -6.62
CA LYS A 65 -9.99 -6.79 -5.52
C LYS A 65 -9.94 -5.81 -4.36
N LEU A 66 -10.07 -6.34 -3.15
CA LEU A 66 -9.85 -5.59 -1.92
C LEU A 66 -8.50 -5.99 -1.36
N PHE A 67 -7.73 -5.01 -0.90
CA PHE A 67 -6.41 -5.29 -0.32
C PHE A 67 -6.08 -4.24 0.72
N GLU A 68 -5.08 -4.55 1.55
CA GLU A 68 -4.57 -3.61 2.55
C GLU A 68 -3.12 -3.27 2.24
N LEU A 69 -2.81 -1.98 2.31
CA LEU A 69 -1.44 -1.47 2.22
C LEU A 69 -1.05 -0.89 3.57
N LYS A 70 0.20 -1.09 3.96
CA LYS A 70 0.74 -0.50 5.17
C LYS A 70 1.97 0.34 4.84
N TYR A 71 2.04 1.51 5.44
CA TYR A 71 3.18 2.42 5.35
C TYR A 71 3.82 2.52 6.73
N GLU A 72 5.07 2.10 6.84
CA GLU A 72 5.81 2.13 8.09
C GLU A 72 6.55 3.46 8.21
N LEU A 73 6.18 4.25 9.23
CA LEU A 73 6.74 5.59 9.38
C LEU A 73 8.23 5.57 9.72
N ASN A 74 8.66 4.60 10.52
CA ASN A 74 10.05 4.53 10.97
C ASN A 74 11.04 4.26 9.84
N THR A 75 10.62 3.57 8.78
CA THR A 75 11.50 3.17 7.68
C THR A 75 11.12 3.79 6.34
N CYS A 76 9.94 4.41 6.26
CA CYS A 76 9.37 4.93 5.03
C CYS A 76 9.14 3.84 3.97
N LYS A 77 8.89 2.62 4.41
CA LYS A 77 8.65 1.48 3.53
C LYS A 77 7.18 1.14 3.46
N TRP A 78 6.79 0.60 2.30
CA TRP A 78 5.43 0.16 2.02
C TRP A 78 5.33 -1.35 1.96
N TYR A 79 4.19 -1.87 2.37
CA TYR A 79 3.93 -3.31 2.37
C TYR A 79 2.53 -3.59 1.86
N LEU A 80 2.40 -4.68 1.09
CA LEU A 80 1.11 -5.28 0.79
C LEU A 80 0.83 -6.29 1.90
N TYR A 81 -0.25 -6.09 2.62
CA TYR A 81 -0.57 -6.94 3.77
C TYR A 81 -1.54 -8.06 3.39
N LYS A 82 -2.61 -7.72 2.68
CA LYS A 82 -3.62 -8.68 2.22
C LYS A 82 -4.08 -8.32 0.82
N ILE A 83 -4.51 -9.34 0.12
CA ILE A 83 -5.16 -9.17 -1.16
C ILE A 83 -6.26 -10.21 -1.35
#